data_c0b4d58df9aae6b9924b4bd661fdaf9e
#
_entry.id   c0b4d58df9aae6b9924b4bd661fdaf9e
#
_cell.length_a   1.000
_cell.length_b   1.000
_cell.length_c   1.000
_cell.angle_alpha   90.00
_cell.angle_beta   90.00
_cell.angle_gamma   90.00
#
_symmetry.space_group_name_H-M   'P 1'
#
loop_
_entity.id
_entity.type
_entity.pdbx_description
1 polymer ?
#
loop_
_entity_poly.entity_id
_entity_poly.type
_entity_poly.pdbx_seq_one_letter_code
_entity_poly.pdbx_strand_id
1 'polypeptide(L)'
;GWAIVGFLAFAAAMGGIVLVAQWLLHGWQATMGMVIYAILGLIIGINYSGKPLELGYHGLGELVIGMMFGPLLMLGVQAALTGNPFTWEMLCMSVGIGCMVTNIVYVHSVMEVNADAELGKMTFARLLKNKAVMIIFIGFFALMPFAMLALGIAMGWWSAWYLLTLATLPISVYLIHSTRLFAFGLPRND
;
A
#
# COMPACT_ATOMS: atom_id res chain seq x y z
N GLY A 1 -17.18 -12.33 -16.72
CA GLY A 1 -18.52 -12.17 -17.27
C GLY A 1 -19.08 -10.78 -17.12
N TRP A 2 -20.35 -10.62 -17.44
CA TRP A 2 -21.07 -9.35 -17.48
C TRP A 2 -21.09 -8.57 -16.17
N ALA A 3 -21.02 -9.24 -15.02
CA ALA A 3 -20.93 -8.58 -13.70
C ALA A 3 -19.67 -7.73 -13.58
N ILE A 4 -18.51 -8.22 -14.02
CA ILE A 4 -17.24 -7.45 -13.98
C ILE A 4 -17.34 -6.20 -14.85
N VAL A 5 -17.92 -6.34 -16.05
CA VAL A 5 -18.12 -5.21 -16.96
C VAL A 5 -19.05 -4.18 -16.33
N GLY A 6 -20.14 -4.63 -15.67
CA GLY A 6 -21.07 -3.74 -14.94
C GLY A 6 -20.39 -2.99 -13.81
N PHE A 7 -19.54 -3.64 -12.99
CA PHE A 7 -18.81 -2.97 -11.92
C PHE A 7 -17.77 -1.98 -12.46
N LEU A 8 -17.07 -2.31 -13.54
CA LEU A 8 -16.13 -1.39 -14.18
C LEU A 8 -16.84 -0.15 -14.77
N ALA A 9 -17.99 -0.36 -15.43
CA ALA A 9 -18.79 0.73 -15.96
C ALA A 9 -19.32 1.63 -14.84
N PHE A 10 -19.80 1.06 -13.74
CA PHE A 10 -20.23 1.79 -12.57
C PHE A 10 -19.09 2.60 -11.94
N ALA A 11 -17.91 1.98 -11.75
CA ALA A 11 -16.73 2.67 -11.22
C ALA A 11 -16.29 3.82 -12.13
N ALA A 12 -16.30 3.62 -13.46
CA ALA A 12 -15.98 4.66 -14.42
C ALA A 12 -16.99 5.82 -14.37
N ALA A 13 -18.30 5.52 -14.25
CA ALA A 13 -19.33 6.54 -14.10
C ALA A 13 -19.16 7.37 -12.82
N MET A 14 -18.90 6.70 -11.68
CA MET A 14 -18.63 7.40 -10.42
C MET A 14 -17.35 8.25 -10.50
N GLY A 15 -16.28 7.73 -11.10
CA GLY A 15 -15.05 8.50 -11.36
C GLY A 15 -15.32 9.73 -12.23
N GLY A 16 -16.15 9.60 -13.27
CA GLY A 16 -16.57 10.72 -14.11
C GLY A 16 -17.36 11.80 -13.34
N ILE A 17 -18.29 11.39 -12.47
CA ILE A 17 -19.04 12.32 -11.60
C ILE A 17 -18.06 13.09 -10.69
N VAL A 18 -17.10 12.40 -10.06
CA VAL A 18 -16.11 13.04 -9.20
C VAL A 18 -15.22 14.01 -9.98
N LEU A 19 -14.81 13.66 -11.21
CA LEU A 19 -14.06 14.56 -12.09
C LEU A 19 -14.83 15.84 -12.42
N VAL A 20 -16.11 15.71 -12.79
CA VAL A 20 -16.97 16.88 -13.09
C VAL A 20 -17.17 17.74 -11.84
N ALA A 21 -17.46 17.12 -10.70
CA ALA A 21 -17.63 17.85 -9.44
C ALA A 21 -16.34 18.60 -9.06
N GLN A 22 -15.18 17.96 -9.18
CA GLN A 22 -13.88 18.56 -8.90
C GLN A 22 -13.59 19.75 -9.83
N TRP A 23 -13.90 19.61 -11.12
CA TRP A 23 -13.75 20.70 -12.08
C TRP A 23 -14.64 21.91 -11.74
N LEU A 24 -15.88 21.66 -11.38
CA LEU A 24 -16.82 22.73 -11.01
C LEU A 24 -16.45 23.43 -9.71
N LEU A 25 -15.89 22.69 -8.73
CA LEU A 25 -15.56 23.22 -7.41
C LEU A 25 -14.19 23.90 -7.36
N HIS A 26 -13.17 23.33 -8.00
CA HIS A 26 -11.77 23.76 -7.85
C HIS A 26 -11.12 24.19 -9.18
N GLY A 27 -11.83 24.06 -10.30
CA GLY A 27 -11.33 24.43 -11.62
C GLY A 27 -10.41 23.40 -12.26
N TRP A 28 -10.01 23.67 -13.51
CA TRP A 28 -9.28 22.71 -14.35
C TRP A 28 -7.91 22.33 -13.83
N GLN A 29 -7.13 23.30 -13.32
CA GLN A 29 -5.77 23.04 -12.84
C GLN A 29 -5.76 22.06 -11.65
N ALA A 30 -6.67 22.19 -10.71
CA ALA A 30 -6.81 21.29 -9.58
C ALA A 30 -7.27 19.88 -10.02
N THR A 31 -8.18 19.81 -10.99
CA THR A 31 -8.66 18.54 -11.55
C THR A 31 -7.55 17.75 -12.24
N MET A 32 -6.60 18.41 -12.90
CA MET A 32 -5.46 17.73 -13.54
C MET A 32 -4.61 16.90 -12.59
N GLY A 33 -4.43 17.34 -11.34
CA GLY A 33 -3.73 16.55 -10.31
C GLY A 33 -4.41 15.20 -10.07
N MET A 34 -5.73 15.19 -9.90
CA MET A 34 -6.50 13.96 -9.74
C MET A 34 -6.44 13.06 -10.99
N VAL A 35 -6.55 13.64 -12.18
CA VAL A 35 -6.46 12.90 -13.47
C VAL A 35 -5.12 12.19 -13.59
N ILE A 36 -4.01 12.85 -13.24
CA ILE A 36 -2.67 12.25 -13.27
C ILE A 36 -2.62 11.01 -12.37
N TYR A 37 -3.09 11.09 -11.12
CA TYR A 37 -3.12 9.94 -10.22
C TYR A 37 -4.01 8.81 -10.73
N ALA A 38 -5.17 9.14 -11.32
CA ALA A 38 -6.07 8.15 -11.92
C ALA A 38 -5.40 7.42 -13.10
N ILE A 39 -4.71 8.14 -13.99
CA ILE A 39 -4.00 7.57 -15.12
C ILE A 39 -2.82 6.69 -14.64
N LEU A 40 -2.04 7.16 -13.68
CA LEU A 40 -0.94 6.38 -13.09
C LEU A 40 -1.47 5.09 -12.45
N GLY A 41 -2.57 5.18 -11.70
CA GLY A 41 -3.22 4.02 -11.09
C GLY A 41 -3.70 3.01 -12.14
N LEU A 42 -4.30 3.48 -13.22
CA LEU A 42 -4.76 2.64 -14.32
C LEU A 42 -3.58 1.93 -15.03
N ILE A 43 -2.51 2.68 -15.34
CA ILE A 43 -1.31 2.12 -15.98
C ILE A 43 -0.68 1.05 -15.10
N ILE A 44 -0.46 1.33 -13.81
CA ILE A 44 0.13 0.38 -12.87
C ILE A 44 -0.80 -0.81 -12.68
N GLY A 45 -2.12 -0.59 -12.51
CA GLY A 45 -3.10 -1.64 -12.31
C GLY A 45 -3.18 -2.62 -13.49
N ILE A 46 -3.17 -2.14 -14.73
CA ILE A 46 -3.15 -2.98 -15.93
C ILE A 46 -1.85 -3.79 -15.97
N ASN A 47 -0.71 -3.16 -15.71
CA ASN A 47 0.60 -3.81 -15.76
C ASN A 47 0.91 -4.68 -14.54
N TYR A 48 0.09 -4.66 -13.50
CA TYR A 48 0.27 -5.51 -12.33
C TYR A 48 0.15 -7.00 -12.67
N SER A 49 -0.89 -7.37 -13.42
CA SER A 49 -1.13 -8.76 -13.88
C SER A 49 -1.02 -8.91 -15.40
N GLY A 50 -1.00 -7.80 -16.14
CA GLY A 50 -1.01 -7.77 -17.61
C GLY A 50 0.39 -7.67 -18.20
N LYS A 51 0.52 -8.22 -19.43
CA LYS A 51 1.72 -8.04 -20.22
C LYS A 51 1.84 -6.57 -20.69
N PRO A 52 3.05 -6.03 -20.83
CA PRO A 52 4.34 -6.74 -20.84
C PRO A 52 5.01 -6.83 -19.47
N LEU A 53 4.59 -6.07 -18.43
CA LEU A 53 5.38 -5.93 -17.21
C LEU A 53 5.11 -7.01 -16.16
N GLU A 54 3.85 -7.49 -16.03
CA GLU A 54 3.45 -8.54 -15.06
C GLU A 54 4.10 -8.34 -13.68
N LEU A 55 4.03 -7.11 -13.13
CA LEU A 55 4.77 -6.69 -11.93
C LEU A 55 4.54 -7.60 -10.72
N GLY A 56 3.33 -8.18 -10.62
CA GLY A 56 2.97 -9.12 -9.56
C GLY A 56 3.73 -10.45 -9.62
N TYR A 57 4.34 -10.78 -10.77
CA TYR A 57 5.05 -12.04 -11.00
C TYR A 57 6.58 -11.90 -11.00
N HIS A 58 7.10 -10.69 -10.88
CA HIS A 58 8.55 -10.38 -10.95
C HIS A 58 9.14 -9.98 -9.59
N GLY A 59 8.46 -10.30 -8.49
CA GLY A 59 8.97 -10.02 -7.14
C GLY A 59 8.81 -8.57 -6.68
N LEU A 60 8.05 -7.78 -7.41
CA LEU A 60 7.74 -6.38 -7.06
C LEU A 60 6.29 -6.20 -6.61
N GLY A 61 5.47 -7.27 -6.67
CA GLY A 61 4.03 -7.21 -6.45
C GLY A 61 3.65 -6.57 -5.12
N GLU A 62 4.29 -6.97 -4.04
CA GLU A 62 4.00 -6.48 -2.69
C GLU A 62 4.29 -4.98 -2.55
N LEU A 63 5.41 -4.53 -3.12
CA LEU A 63 5.80 -3.12 -3.09
C LEU A 63 4.89 -2.26 -3.96
N VAL A 64 4.52 -2.76 -5.14
CA VAL A 64 3.60 -2.08 -6.06
C VAL A 64 2.22 -1.91 -5.41
N ILE A 65 1.69 -2.94 -4.74
CA ILE A 65 0.42 -2.85 -4.01
C ILE A 65 0.51 -1.77 -2.92
N GLY A 66 1.58 -1.77 -2.12
CA GLY A 66 1.78 -0.75 -1.10
C GLY A 66 1.85 0.67 -1.67
N MET A 67 2.53 0.85 -2.81
CA MET A 67 2.62 2.13 -3.49
C MET A 67 1.28 2.58 -4.09
N MET A 68 0.48 1.65 -4.60
CA MET A 68 -0.85 1.94 -5.13
C MET A 68 -1.84 2.34 -4.04
N PHE A 69 -1.91 1.60 -2.93
CA PHE A 69 -2.85 1.86 -1.84
C PHE A 69 -2.37 2.93 -0.85
N GLY A 70 -1.06 3.17 -0.75
CA GLY A 70 -0.48 4.26 0.00
C GLY A 70 -0.41 5.55 -0.84
N PRO A 71 0.77 5.92 -1.35
CA PRO A 71 0.98 7.22 -1.99
C PRO A 71 0.01 7.52 -3.13
N LEU A 72 -0.20 6.59 -4.05
CA LEU A 72 -1.00 6.86 -5.24
C LEU A 72 -2.47 7.11 -4.92
N LEU A 73 -3.08 6.23 -4.12
CA LEU A 73 -4.49 6.37 -3.73
C LEU A 73 -4.69 7.57 -2.82
N MET A 74 -3.87 7.74 -1.79
CA MET A 74 -4.05 8.79 -0.79
C MET A 74 -3.86 10.19 -1.36
N LEU A 75 -2.83 10.39 -2.20
CA LEU A 75 -2.62 11.67 -2.88
C LEU A 75 -3.72 11.92 -3.93
N GLY A 76 -4.18 10.87 -4.62
CA GLY A 76 -5.32 10.96 -5.53
C GLY A 76 -6.61 11.39 -4.82
N VAL A 77 -6.90 10.83 -3.64
CA VAL A 77 -8.05 11.22 -2.81
C VAL A 77 -7.89 12.65 -2.29
N GLN A 78 -6.70 13.03 -1.82
CA GLN A 78 -6.42 14.42 -1.44
C GLN A 78 -6.71 15.37 -2.60
N ALA A 79 -6.17 15.10 -3.78
CA ALA A 79 -6.41 15.91 -4.97
C ALA A 79 -7.92 16.03 -5.27
N ALA A 80 -8.66 14.91 -5.16
CA ALA A 80 -10.09 14.88 -5.40
C ALA A 80 -10.92 15.68 -4.38
N LEU A 81 -10.49 15.72 -3.11
CA LEU A 81 -11.25 16.39 -2.04
C LEU A 81 -10.88 17.88 -1.89
N THR A 82 -9.61 18.23 -2.09
CA THR A 82 -9.10 19.57 -1.74
C THR A 82 -8.68 20.40 -2.95
N GLY A 83 -8.59 19.80 -4.12
CA GLY A 83 -7.98 20.42 -5.30
C GLY A 83 -6.45 20.55 -5.23
N ASN A 84 -5.81 20.18 -4.11
CA ASN A 84 -4.36 20.19 -3.96
C ASN A 84 -3.80 18.79 -4.21
N PRO A 85 -3.01 18.59 -5.29
CA PRO A 85 -2.53 17.27 -5.66
C PRO A 85 -1.43 16.71 -4.74
N PHE A 86 -0.77 17.58 -3.96
CA PHE A 86 0.38 17.15 -3.17
C PHE A 86 0.59 17.99 -1.92
N THR A 87 0.78 17.32 -0.78
CA THR A 87 1.34 17.91 0.44
C THR A 87 2.33 16.92 1.06
N TRP A 88 3.37 17.43 1.72
CA TRP A 88 4.33 16.59 2.44
C TRP A 88 3.69 15.83 3.59
N GLU A 89 2.72 16.44 4.24
CA GLU A 89 1.90 15.81 5.28
C GLU A 89 1.19 14.55 4.77
N MET A 90 0.47 14.68 3.64
CA MET A 90 -0.23 13.55 3.04
C MET A 90 0.73 12.49 2.50
N LEU A 91 1.86 12.89 1.91
CA LEU A 91 2.88 11.94 1.49
C LEU A 91 3.41 11.13 2.68
N CYS A 92 3.73 11.79 3.79
CA CYS A 92 4.20 11.15 5.01
C CYS A 92 3.19 10.11 5.53
N MET A 93 1.91 10.50 5.64
CA MET A 93 0.83 9.59 6.04
C MET A 93 0.70 8.41 5.05
N SER A 94 0.70 8.70 3.77
CA SER A 94 0.49 7.70 2.71
C SER A 94 1.62 6.66 2.64
N VAL A 95 2.87 7.04 2.92
CA VAL A 95 3.99 6.10 3.04
C VAL A 95 3.78 5.16 4.21
N GLY A 96 3.33 5.66 5.36
CA GLY A 96 2.98 4.81 6.51
C GLY A 96 1.90 3.78 6.15
N ILE A 97 0.80 4.23 5.54
CA ILE A 97 -0.31 3.35 5.10
C ILE A 97 0.19 2.36 4.04
N GLY A 98 0.97 2.80 3.06
CA GLY A 98 1.56 1.93 2.04
C GLY A 98 2.41 0.82 2.64
N CYS A 99 3.22 1.13 3.66
CA CYS A 99 4.00 0.14 4.38
C CYS A 99 3.12 -0.87 5.13
N MET A 100 2.01 -0.44 5.73
CA MET A 100 1.05 -1.36 6.36
C MET A 100 0.46 -2.34 5.34
N VAL A 101 0.02 -1.84 4.19
CA VAL A 101 -0.53 -2.67 3.11
C VAL A 101 0.53 -3.61 2.56
N THR A 102 1.74 -3.11 2.29
CA THR A 102 2.88 -3.95 1.87
C THR A 102 3.14 -5.06 2.87
N ASN A 103 3.13 -4.74 4.18
CA ASN A 103 3.39 -5.73 5.22
C ASN A 103 2.37 -6.87 5.23
N ILE A 104 1.08 -6.57 5.07
CA ILE A 104 0.01 -7.56 5.01
C ILE A 104 0.28 -8.55 3.87
N VAL A 105 0.51 -8.04 2.66
CA VAL A 105 0.75 -8.88 1.47
C VAL A 105 2.08 -9.61 1.58
N TYR A 106 3.10 -8.96 2.13
CA TYR A 106 4.43 -9.53 2.28
C TYR A 106 4.47 -10.67 3.29
N VAL A 107 3.81 -10.53 4.45
CA VAL A 107 3.67 -11.62 5.44
C VAL A 107 2.98 -12.83 4.81
N HIS A 108 1.92 -12.61 4.02
CA HIS A 108 1.26 -13.67 3.28
C HIS A 108 2.22 -14.38 2.31
N SER A 109 2.98 -13.62 1.51
CA SER A 109 4.00 -14.18 0.60
C SER A 109 5.10 -14.95 1.32
N VAL A 110 5.49 -14.53 2.53
CA VAL A 110 6.46 -15.28 3.36
C VAL A 110 5.87 -16.61 3.82
N MET A 111 4.59 -16.63 4.19
CA MET A 111 3.91 -17.85 4.61
C MET A 111 3.71 -18.85 3.46
N GLU A 112 3.52 -18.36 2.23
CA GLU A 112 3.24 -19.16 1.04
C GLU A 112 4.46 -19.36 0.14
N VAL A 113 5.67 -19.05 0.60
CA VAL A 113 6.90 -19.04 -0.21
C VAL A 113 7.15 -20.36 -0.96
N ASN A 114 6.79 -21.51 -0.39
CA ASN A 114 6.93 -22.83 -1.02
C ASN A 114 5.85 -23.07 -2.08
N ALA A 115 4.60 -22.73 -1.78
CA ALA A 115 3.48 -22.86 -2.72
C ALA A 115 3.66 -21.92 -3.92
N ASP A 116 4.09 -20.69 -3.70
CA ASP A 116 4.43 -19.74 -4.77
C ASP A 116 5.60 -20.26 -5.64
N ALA A 117 6.52 -21.04 -5.04
CA ALA A 117 7.61 -21.66 -5.78
C ALA A 117 7.11 -22.74 -6.73
N GLU A 118 6.20 -23.59 -6.29
CA GLU A 118 5.59 -24.66 -7.10
C GLU A 118 4.78 -24.09 -8.29
N LEU A 119 4.13 -22.96 -8.08
CA LEU A 119 3.38 -22.24 -9.11
C LEU A 119 4.25 -21.37 -10.04
N GLY A 120 5.58 -21.35 -9.84
CA GLY A 120 6.49 -20.53 -10.64
C GLY A 120 6.37 -19.02 -10.39
N LYS A 121 5.58 -18.58 -9.42
CA LYS A 121 5.36 -17.18 -9.10
C LYS A 121 6.58 -16.62 -8.33
N MET A 122 7.19 -15.55 -8.82
CA MET A 122 8.27 -14.86 -8.13
C MET A 122 7.69 -13.75 -7.27
N THR A 123 7.77 -13.90 -5.93
CA THR A 123 7.37 -12.89 -4.95
C THR A 123 8.59 -12.18 -4.36
N PHE A 124 8.39 -11.03 -3.71
CA PHE A 124 9.47 -10.30 -3.05
C PHE A 124 10.10 -11.16 -1.93
N ALA A 125 9.30 -11.94 -1.21
CA ALA A 125 9.78 -12.89 -0.22
C ALA A 125 10.75 -13.93 -0.83
N ARG A 126 10.44 -14.46 -2.02
CA ARG A 126 11.30 -15.41 -2.73
C ARG A 126 12.61 -14.79 -3.24
N LEU A 127 12.59 -13.51 -3.63
CA LEU A 127 13.80 -12.80 -4.05
C LEU A 127 14.83 -12.71 -2.93
N LEU A 128 14.40 -12.54 -1.70
CA LEU A 128 15.28 -12.35 -0.55
C LEU A 128 16.04 -13.61 -0.15
N LYS A 129 15.55 -14.81 -0.47
CA LYS A 129 16.17 -16.14 -0.25
C LYS A 129 16.60 -16.44 1.20
N ASN A 130 16.69 -15.46 2.08
CA ASN A 130 17.18 -15.56 3.45
C ASN A 130 16.08 -15.23 4.45
N LYS A 131 15.73 -16.21 5.30
CA LYS A 131 14.67 -16.06 6.30
C LYS A 131 14.93 -14.90 7.28
N ALA A 132 16.17 -14.66 7.68
CA ALA A 132 16.49 -13.55 8.57
C ALA A 132 16.21 -12.20 7.89
N VAL A 133 16.56 -12.06 6.62
CA VAL A 133 16.28 -10.85 5.83
C VAL A 133 14.76 -10.67 5.64
N MET A 134 14.03 -11.74 5.38
CA MET A 134 12.56 -11.69 5.29
C MET A 134 11.96 -11.08 6.57
N ILE A 135 12.40 -11.50 7.74
CA ILE A 135 11.91 -11.02 9.03
C ILE A 135 12.29 -9.55 9.27
N ILE A 136 13.49 -9.14 8.86
CA ILE A 136 13.92 -7.74 8.94
C ILE A 136 12.97 -6.85 8.13
N PHE A 137 12.58 -7.28 6.92
CA PHE A 137 11.60 -6.52 6.11
C PHE A 137 10.21 -6.49 6.73
N ILE A 138 9.74 -7.58 7.37
CA ILE A 138 8.48 -7.56 8.12
C ILE A 138 8.55 -6.51 9.23
N GLY A 139 9.65 -6.50 10.00
CA GLY A 139 9.88 -5.49 11.03
C GLY A 139 9.92 -4.07 10.48
N PHE A 140 10.60 -3.86 9.37
CA PHE A 140 10.67 -2.57 8.69
C PHE A 140 9.28 -2.06 8.29
N PHE A 141 8.50 -2.85 7.56
CA PHE A 141 7.17 -2.45 7.13
C PHE A 141 6.18 -2.30 8.29
N ALA A 142 6.32 -3.09 9.36
CA ALA A 142 5.46 -2.99 10.54
C ALA A 142 5.76 -1.74 11.39
N LEU A 143 7.01 -1.28 11.44
CA LEU A 143 7.42 -0.15 12.27
C LEU A 143 7.42 1.18 11.53
N MET A 144 7.53 1.17 10.19
CA MET A 144 7.54 2.39 9.38
C MET A 144 6.33 3.32 9.61
N PRO A 145 5.08 2.82 9.78
CA PRO A 145 3.94 3.68 10.09
C PRO A 145 4.13 4.51 11.36
N PHE A 146 4.73 3.92 12.39
CA PHE A 146 5.02 4.64 13.64
C PHE A 146 6.13 5.68 13.48
N ALA A 147 7.12 5.39 12.63
CA ALA A 147 8.16 6.36 12.29
C ALA A 147 7.58 7.55 11.50
N MET A 148 6.69 7.29 10.55
CA MET A 148 6.00 8.35 9.79
C MET A 148 5.08 9.18 10.70
N LEU A 149 4.39 8.54 11.64
CA LEU A 149 3.60 9.22 12.65
C LEU A 149 4.46 10.15 13.51
N ALA A 150 5.57 9.64 14.03
CA ALA A 150 6.49 10.43 14.85
C ALA A 150 7.05 11.63 14.06
N LEU A 151 7.40 11.41 12.79
CA LEU A 151 7.86 12.48 11.90
C LEU A 151 6.78 13.56 11.71
N GLY A 152 5.54 13.16 11.43
CA GLY A 152 4.43 14.11 11.22
C GLY A 152 4.12 14.93 12.47
N ILE A 153 4.21 14.34 13.66
CA ILE A 153 4.06 15.06 14.94
C ILE A 153 5.26 16.01 15.16
N ALA A 154 6.48 15.55 14.90
CA ALA A 154 7.69 16.38 15.04
C ALA A 154 7.70 17.58 14.09
N MET A 155 7.13 17.43 12.89
CA MET A 155 6.94 18.52 11.92
C MET A 155 5.76 19.45 12.26
N GLY A 156 5.00 19.14 13.32
CA GLY A 156 3.84 19.93 13.73
C GLY A 156 2.60 19.76 12.82
N TRP A 157 2.59 18.77 11.93
CA TRP A 157 1.45 18.51 11.03
C TRP A 157 0.27 17.88 11.78
N TRP A 158 0.57 17.03 12.78
CA TRP A 158 -0.45 16.27 13.51
C TRP A 158 -0.37 16.52 15.02
N SER A 159 -1.53 16.44 15.65
CA SER A 159 -1.64 16.57 17.10
C SER A 159 -0.99 15.40 17.83
N ALA A 160 -0.45 15.66 19.02
CA ALA A 160 0.10 14.63 19.90
C ALA A 160 -0.91 13.52 20.28
N TRP A 161 -2.23 13.76 20.14
CA TRP A 161 -3.26 12.74 20.35
C TRP A 161 -3.08 11.52 19.44
N TYR A 162 -2.46 11.68 18.26
CA TYR A 162 -2.15 10.54 17.39
C TYR A 162 -1.15 9.55 18.01
N LEU A 163 -0.43 9.92 19.08
CA LEU A 163 0.41 8.99 19.85
C LEU A 163 -0.40 7.85 20.51
N LEU A 164 -1.72 8.00 20.66
CA LEU A 164 -2.58 6.90 21.11
C LEU A 164 -2.50 5.67 20.19
N THR A 165 -2.14 5.84 18.91
CA THR A 165 -1.91 4.72 17.99
C THR A 165 -0.73 3.85 18.42
N LEU A 166 0.21 4.35 19.24
CA LEU A 166 1.29 3.56 19.81
C LEU A 166 0.77 2.41 20.71
N ALA A 167 -0.47 2.49 21.17
CA ALA A 167 -1.11 1.36 21.89
C ALA A 167 -1.21 0.10 21.01
N THR A 168 -1.12 0.22 19.68
CA THR A 168 -1.09 -0.92 18.75
C THR A 168 0.32 -1.50 18.54
N LEU A 169 1.36 -0.83 19.01
CA LEU A 169 2.75 -1.27 18.87
C LEU A 169 3.01 -2.68 19.43
N PRO A 170 2.49 -3.06 20.62
CA PRO A 170 2.65 -4.42 21.14
C PRO A 170 2.09 -5.49 20.19
N ILE A 171 0.98 -5.19 19.50
CA ILE A 171 0.37 -6.08 18.50
C ILE A 171 1.32 -6.25 17.31
N SER A 172 1.92 -5.16 16.82
CA SER A 172 2.90 -5.22 15.73
C SER A 172 4.14 -6.05 16.12
N VAL A 173 4.64 -5.88 17.33
CA VAL A 173 5.77 -6.69 17.85
C VAL A 173 5.39 -8.16 17.96
N TYR A 174 4.20 -8.46 18.47
CA TYR A 174 3.68 -9.82 18.54
C TYR A 174 3.58 -10.48 17.15
N LEU A 175 3.07 -9.75 16.16
CA LEU A 175 2.98 -10.25 14.78
C LEU A 175 4.35 -10.56 14.19
N ILE A 176 5.35 -9.69 14.38
CA ILE A 176 6.73 -9.92 13.95
C ILE A 176 7.28 -11.20 14.60
N HIS A 177 7.08 -11.35 15.91
CA HIS A 177 7.53 -12.52 16.66
C HIS A 177 6.85 -13.81 16.18
N SER A 178 5.53 -13.80 16.00
CA SER A 178 4.75 -14.95 15.52
C SER A 178 5.17 -15.37 14.11
N THR A 179 5.37 -14.42 13.21
CA THR A 179 5.83 -14.71 11.85
C THR A 179 7.26 -15.26 11.85
N ARG A 180 8.12 -14.79 12.74
CA ARG A 180 9.45 -15.37 12.95
C ARG A 180 9.40 -16.83 13.37
N LEU A 181 8.55 -17.16 14.34
CA LEU A 181 8.37 -18.55 14.80
C LEU A 181 7.92 -19.45 13.66
N PHE A 182 6.93 -18.99 12.88
CA PHE A 182 6.43 -19.70 11.71
C PHE A 182 7.54 -19.90 10.65
N ALA A 183 8.23 -18.84 10.26
CA ALA A 183 9.27 -18.87 9.23
C ALA A 183 10.45 -19.79 9.58
N PHE A 184 10.77 -19.93 10.88
CA PHE A 184 11.84 -20.83 11.35
C PHE A 184 11.35 -22.23 11.73
N GLY A 185 10.04 -22.49 11.63
CA GLY A 185 9.46 -23.79 12.02
C GLY A 185 9.56 -24.07 13.53
N LEU A 186 9.62 -23.04 14.35
CA LEU A 186 9.65 -23.17 15.81
C LEU A 186 8.23 -23.41 16.34
N PRO A 187 8.07 -24.23 17.41
CA PRO A 187 6.76 -24.46 18.00
C PRO A 187 6.17 -23.16 18.52
N ARG A 188 4.88 -22.92 18.23
CA ARG A 188 4.11 -21.87 18.84
C ARG A 188 3.89 -22.23 20.32
N ASN A 189 4.30 -21.36 21.21
CA ASN A 189 3.87 -21.42 22.62
C ASN A 189 2.48 -20.74 22.65
N ASP A 190 1.44 -21.51 22.38
CA ASP A 190 0.05 -21.07 22.54
C ASP A 190 -0.33 -21.09 24.04
#